data_bdaa8370420ceb18c8158b88296b99f9
#
_entry.id   bdaa8370420ceb18c8158b88296b99f9
#
_cell.length_a   1.000
_cell.length_b   1.000
_cell.length_c   1.000
_cell.angle_alpha   90.00
_cell.angle_beta   90.00
_cell.angle_gamma   90.00
#
_symmetry.space_group_name_H-M   'P 1'
#
loop_
_entity.id
_entity.type
_entity.pdbx_description
1 polymer ?
#
loop_
_entity_poly.entity_id
_entity_poly.type
_entity_poly.pdbx_seq_one_letter_code
_entity_poly.pdbx_strand_id
1 'polypeptide(L)'
;MRYCDPVLMRTHDLQELSKTYHHIARARTRLQHVLITHYLTLYWPEIERFWLPQRNEWFIRLLLRFPTPQTATALSLDAFGEIAGPLMGRRVHKQAKIEEIYNLASYSIALPIREDSPAVATFRMQLERYLQLCKTRNELEAQADALLQSRADYQQLKSLPGVGPIIALVILAEAGDVRRFSHHRQFLKFCGLDLCKSQSGASRSREQLSKRGNARIRCALWMAAISAVRMKENSFRDKYLRDVAQAPDDADLKRK
;
A
#
# COMPACT_ATOMS: atom_id res chain seq x y z
N MET A 1 -16.23 38.54 8.66
CA MET A 1 -17.07 37.64 7.85
C MET A 1 -16.11 36.86 6.93
N ARG A 2 -15.80 35.58 7.20
CA ARG A 2 -14.94 34.78 6.31
C ARG A 2 -15.81 34.34 5.13
N TYR A 3 -15.46 34.75 3.94
CA TYR A 3 -16.08 34.25 2.71
C TYR A 3 -15.77 32.74 2.61
N CYS A 4 -16.76 31.90 2.90
CA CYS A 4 -16.68 30.46 2.60
C CYS A 4 -17.05 30.28 1.13
N ASP A 5 -16.03 30.07 0.29
CA ASP A 5 -16.24 29.70 -1.10
C ASP A 5 -16.90 28.31 -1.16
N PRO A 6 -18.10 28.15 -1.75
CA PRO A 6 -18.78 26.86 -1.84
C PRO A 6 -17.97 25.80 -2.59
N VAL A 7 -17.08 26.21 -3.50
CA VAL A 7 -16.18 25.31 -4.22
C VAL A 7 -15.10 24.75 -3.27
N LEU A 8 -14.56 25.59 -2.38
CA LEU A 8 -13.60 25.17 -1.37
C LEU A 8 -14.25 24.25 -0.32
N MET A 9 -15.51 24.48 0.05
CA MET A 9 -16.23 23.58 0.97
C MET A 9 -16.42 22.18 0.39
N ARG A 10 -16.78 22.07 -0.89
CA ARG A 10 -16.98 20.77 -1.55
C ARG A 10 -15.68 19.95 -1.70
N THR A 11 -14.54 20.61 -1.76
CA THR A 11 -13.23 19.94 -1.85
C THR A 11 -12.61 19.69 -0.48
N HIS A 12 -13.02 20.42 0.56
CA HIS A 12 -12.47 20.29 1.90
C HIS A 12 -12.66 18.88 2.47
N ASP A 13 -13.86 18.33 2.40
CA ASP A 13 -14.15 16.99 2.89
C ASP A 13 -13.31 15.93 2.19
N LEU A 14 -13.14 16.04 0.87
CA LEU A 14 -12.28 15.14 0.09
C LEU A 14 -10.81 15.27 0.51
N GLN A 15 -10.36 16.50 0.77
CA GLN A 15 -8.99 16.76 1.21
C GLN A 15 -8.73 16.18 2.60
N GLU A 16 -9.67 16.35 3.55
CA GLU A 16 -9.53 15.77 4.89
C GLU A 16 -9.55 14.25 4.86
N LEU A 17 -10.44 13.63 4.07
CA LEU A 17 -10.49 12.20 3.88
C LEU A 17 -9.17 11.67 3.26
N SER A 18 -8.66 12.35 2.23
CA SER A 18 -7.39 12.03 1.59
C SER A 18 -6.20 12.15 2.54
N LYS A 19 -6.12 13.21 3.35
CA LYS A 19 -5.07 13.41 4.36
C LYS A 19 -5.13 12.32 5.42
N THR A 20 -6.32 12.04 5.94
CA THR A 20 -6.54 11.01 6.97
C THR A 20 -6.12 9.63 6.45
N TYR A 21 -6.54 9.27 5.24
CA TYR A 21 -6.11 8.03 4.61
C TYR A 21 -4.58 7.92 4.52
N HIS A 22 -3.90 8.99 4.08
CA HIS A 22 -2.44 9.00 4.01
C HIS A 22 -1.77 8.85 5.37
N HIS A 23 -2.32 9.46 6.43
CA HIS A 23 -1.80 9.31 7.79
C HIS A 23 -1.91 7.86 8.26
N ILE A 24 -3.07 7.24 8.08
CA ILE A 24 -3.31 5.83 8.44
C ILE A 24 -2.41 4.90 7.63
N ALA A 25 -2.29 5.11 6.32
CA ALA A 25 -1.43 4.31 5.44
C ALA A 25 0.04 4.37 5.87
N ARG A 26 0.55 5.57 6.21
CA ARG A 26 1.92 5.76 6.72
C ARG A 26 2.11 5.11 8.09
N ALA A 27 1.16 5.27 9.02
CA ALA A 27 1.23 4.65 10.33
C ALA A 27 1.27 3.11 10.22
N ARG A 28 0.44 2.53 9.33
CA ARG A 28 0.45 1.11 9.04
C ARG A 28 1.80 0.65 8.49
N THR A 29 2.38 1.36 7.53
CA THR A 29 3.68 0.99 6.93
C THR A 29 4.81 1.07 7.97
N ARG A 30 4.83 2.11 8.81
CA ARG A 30 5.81 2.22 9.90
C ARG A 30 5.71 1.05 10.87
N LEU A 31 4.49 0.73 11.30
CA LEU A 31 4.26 -0.38 12.22
C LEU A 31 4.61 -1.71 11.57
N GLN A 32 4.33 -1.91 10.29
CA GLN A 32 4.75 -3.07 9.52
C GLN A 32 6.27 -3.27 9.57
N HIS A 33 7.04 -2.20 9.33
CA HIS A 33 8.49 -2.27 9.43
C HIS A 33 8.94 -2.66 10.84
N VAL A 34 8.37 -2.08 11.88
CA VAL A 34 8.69 -2.45 13.28
C VAL A 34 8.36 -3.91 13.56
N LEU A 35 7.20 -4.40 13.10
CA LEU A 35 6.81 -5.79 13.26
C LEU A 35 7.81 -6.74 12.59
N ILE A 36 8.25 -6.44 11.39
CA ILE A 36 9.19 -7.28 10.62
C ILE A 36 10.60 -7.17 11.20
N THR A 37 11.14 -5.96 11.34
CA THR A 37 12.58 -5.75 11.63
C THR A 37 12.93 -5.90 13.11
N HIS A 38 11.96 -5.81 14.00
CA HIS A 38 12.21 -5.94 15.43
C HIS A 38 11.53 -7.19 16.01
N TYR A 39 10.19 -7.26 15.95
CA TYR A 39 9.47 -8.32 16.65
C TYR A 39 9.65 -9.69 16.02
N LEU A 40 9.46 -9.82 14.70
CA LEU A 40 9.62 -11.12 14.04
C LEU A 40 11.08 -11.60 14.10
N THR A 41 12.04 -10.71 13.89
CA THR A 41 13.46 -11.05 13.98
C THR A 41 13.84 -11.62 15.35
N LEU A 42 13.21 -11.16 16.42
CA LEU A 42 13.50 -11.64 17.78
C LEU A 42 12.66 -12.86 18.18
N TYR A 43 11.37 -12.87 17.84
CA TYR A 43 10.43 -13.79 18.41
C TYR A 43 10.03 -14.94 17.49
N TRP A 44 10.18 -14.78 16.18
CA TRP A 44 9.96 -15.85 15.21
C TRP A 44 10.53 -15.48 13.82
N PRO A 45 11.85 -15.49 13.62
CA PRO A 45 12.46 -14.99 12.39
C PRO A 45 12.06 -15.76 11.14
N GLU A 46 11.90 -17.08 11.23
CA GLU A 46 11.63 -17.93 10.08
C GLU A 46 10.24 -17.72 9.47
N ILE A 47 9.30 -17.18 10.26
CA ILE A 47 7.91 -16.98 9.81
C ILE A 47 7.75 -15.74 8.94
N GLU A 48 8.75 -14.85 8.89
CA GLU A 48 8.72 -13.62 8.08
C GLU A 48 8.42 -13.91 6.61
N ARG A 49 8.89 -15.03 6.06
CA ARG A 49 8.62 -15.41 4.67
C ARG A 49 7.14 -15.52 4.30
N PHE A 50 6.26 -15.68 5.28
CA PHE A 50 4.80 -15.67 5.08
C PHE A 50 4.19 -14.28 5.10
N TRP A 51 5.00 -13.26 5.38
CA TRP A 51 4.55 -11.88 5.32
C TRP A 51 4.30 -11.46 3.88
N LEU A 52 3.03 -11.38 3.50
CA LEU A 52 2.62 -10.90 2.17
C LEU A 52 2.16 -9.44 2.25
N PRO A 53 2.61 -8.54 1.34
CA PRO A 53 2.29 -7.11 1.42
C PRO A 53 0.79 -6.78 1.39
N GLN A 54 -0.05 -7.65 0.84
CA GLN A 54 -1.45 -7.32 0.55
C GLN A 54 -2.50 -8.21 1.22
N ARG A 55 -2.16 -9.28 1.91
CA ARG A 55 -3.15 -10.21 2.49
C ARG A 55 -2.67 -10.80 3.81
N ASN A 56 -2.27 -9.94 4.72
CA ASN A 56 -1.61 -10.34 5.96
C ASN A 56 -2.57 -10.58 7.13
N GLU A 57 -3.86 -10.34 7.00
CA GLU A 57 -4.78 -10.41 8.13
C GLU A 57 -4.77 -11.78 8.81
N TRP A 58 -4.80 -12.86 8.03
CA TRP A 58 -4.71 -14.22 8.55
C TRP A 58 -3.39 -14.46 9.30
N PHE A 59 -2.29 -13.93 8.77
CA PHE A 59 -0.97 -14.08 9.34
C PHE A 59 -0.83 -13.33 10.67
N ILE A 60 -1.35 -12.10 10.73
CA ILE A 60 -1.38 -11.33 11.98
C ILE A 60 -2.27 -12.00 13.02
N ARG A 61 -3.41 -12.55 12.62
CA ARG A 61 -4.29 -13.33 13.51
C ARG A 61 -3.61 -14.62 14.01
N LEU A 62 -2.82 -15.26 13.16
CA LEU A 62 -1.99 -16.40 13.57
C LEU A 62 -0.96 -16.00 14.63
N LEU A 63 -0.23 -14.90 14.40
CA LEU A 63 0.75 -14.37 15.35
C LEU A 63 0.12 -13.89 16.67
N LEU A 64 -1.09 -13.37 16.64
CA LEU A 64 -1.84 -13.05 17.87
C LEU A 64 -2.14 -14.30 18.70
N ARG A 65 -2.45 -15.39 18.04
CA ARG A 65 -2.73 -16.67 18.72
C ARG A 65 -1.44 -17.39 19.15
N PHE A 66 -0.43 -17.35 18.27
CA PHE A 66 0.86 -18.00 18.46
C PHE A 66 1.99 -16.96 18.23
N PRO A 67 2.30 -16.13 19.24
CA PRO A 67 3.29 -15.05 19.09
C PRO A 67 4.73 -15.54 19.03
N THR A 68 5.00 -16.77 19.50
CA THR A 68 6.32 -17.37 19.52
C THR A 68 6.26 -18.84 19.04
N PRO A 69 7.37 -19.40 18.55
CA PRO A 69 7.43 -20.82 18.16
C PRO A 69 7.01 -21.77 19.28
N GLN A 70 7.38 -21.45 20.53
CA GLN A 70 7.06 -22.25 21.70
C GLN A 70 5.55 -22.38 21.93
N THR A 71 4.78 -21.32 21.64
CA THR A 71 3.32 -21.36 21.77
C THR A 71 2.66 -22.24 20.70
N ALA A 72 3.27 -22.40 19.52
CA ALA A 72 2.81 -23.31 18.49
C ALA A 72 3.20 -24.76 18.81
N THR A 73 4.45 -25.01 19.21
CA THR A 73 4.98 -26.37 19.51
C THR A 73 4.51 -26.90 20.85
N ALA A 74 3.89 -26.10 21.71
CA ALA A 74 3.21 -26.58 22.92
C ALA A 74 1.99 -27.47 22.59
N LEU A 75 1.49 -27.40 21.35
CA LEU A 75 0.40 -28.23 20.84
C LEU A 75 0.94 -29.31 19.90
N SER A 76 0.17 -30.38 19.70
CA SER A 76 0.42 -31.31 18.59
C SER A 76 0.15 -30.64 17.24
N LEU A 77 0.70 -31.17 16.14
CA LEU A 77 0.45 -30.66 14.78
C LEU A 77 -1.04 -30.60 14.47
N ASP A 78 -1.81 -31.64 14.88
CA ASP A 78 -3.24 -31.69 14.62
C ASP A 78 -3.98 -30.59 15.39
N ALA A 79 -3.71 -30.43 16.68
CA ALA A 79 -4.33 -29.39 17.51
C ALA A 79 -3.93 -27.97 17.06
N PHE A 80 -2.68 -27.77 16.63
CA PHE A 80 -2.24 -26.53 15.99
C PHE A 80 -3.02 -26.28 14.70
N GLY A 81 -3.19 -27.29 13.85
CA GLY A 81 -3.92 -27.24 12.59
C GLY A 81 -5.39 -26.89 12.76
N GLU A 82 -6.06 -27.43 13.77
CA GLU A 82 -7.45 -27.10 14.11
C GLU A 82 -7.64 -25.61 14.43
N ILE A 83 -6.69 -25.00 15.13
CA ILE A 83 -6.73 -23.59 15.51
C ILE A 83 -6.26 -22.68 14.36
N ALA A 84 -5.14 -23.02 13.71
CA ALA A 84 -4.56 -22.21 12.62
C ALA A 84 -5.40 -22.25 11.35
N GLY A 85 -6.03 -23.38 11.09
CA GLY A 85 -6.82 -23.63 9.90
C GLY A 85 -7.93 -22.62 9.64
N PRO A 86 -8.84 -22.32 10.56
CA PRO A 86 -9.89 -21.30 10.39
C PRO A 86 -9.32 -19.90 10.09
N LEU A 87 -8.18 -19.53 10.67
CA LEU A 87 -7.54 -18.22 10.48
C LEU A 87 -7.08 -18.00 9.03
N MET A 88 -6.67 -19.06 8.34
CA MET A 88 -6.17 -18.99 6.96
C MET A 88 -7.27 -18.83 5.89
N GLY A 89 -8.53 -18.98 6.27
CA GLY A 89 -9.65 -18.90 5.33
C GLY A 89 -9.68 -20.03 4.28
N ARG A 90 -10.26 -19.78 3.10
CA ARG A 90 -10.34 -20.77 1.99
C ARG A 90 -9.07 -20.72 1.15
N ARG A 91 -8.10 -21.60 1.37
CA ARG A 91 -6.85 -21.72 0.60
C ARG A 91 -6.64 -23.14 0.12
N VAL A 92 -6.19 -23.29 -1.12
CA VAL A 92 -6.01 -24.61 -1.77
C VAL A 92 -4.93 -25.46 -1.08
N HIS A 93 -3.84 -24.84 -0.62
CA HIS A 93 -2.71 -25.54 0.03
C HIS A 93 -2.62 -25.22 1.52
N LYS A 94 -3.74 -25.24 2.22
CA LYS A 94 -3.82 -24.85 3.63
C LYS A 94 -3.07 -25.80 4.53
N GLN A 95 -3.27 -27.11 4.35
CA GLN A 95 -2.65 -28.14 5.18
C GLN A 95 -1.12 -28.12 5.06
N ALA A 96 -0.59 -28.13 3.84
CA ALA A 96 0.86 -28.05 3.62
C ALA A 96 1.49 -26.80 4.25
N LYS A 97 0.76 -25.67 4.26
CA LYS A 97 1.24 -24.45 4.89
C LYS A 97 1.21 -24.51 6.42
N ILE A 98 0.23 -25.18 7.01
CA ILE A 98 0.16 -25.41 8.45
C ILE A 98 1.33 -26.28 8.90
N GLU A 99 1.58 -27.37 8.19
CA GLU A 99 2.72 -28.27 8.43
C GLU A 99 4.05 -27.52 8.29
N GLU A 100 4.20 -26.71 7.25
CA GLU A 100 5.39 -25.89 7.04
C GLU A 100 5.63 -24.92 8.21
N ILE A 101 4.59 -24.20 8.67
CA ILE A 101 4.70 -23.26 9.80
C ILE A 101 5.04 -24.00 11.10
N TYR A 102 4.41 -25.14 11.35
CA TYR A 102 4.68 -25.95 12.54
C TYR A 102 6.10 -26.51 12.54
N ASN A 103 6.58 -27.01 11.40
CA ASN A 103 7.96 -27.49 11.27
C ASN A 103 8.96 -26.35 11.50
N LEU A 104 8.70 -25.16 10.98
CA LEU A 104 9.53 -23.99 11.26
C LEU A 104 9.55 -23.62 12.74
N ALA A 105 8.42 -23.74 13.44
CA ALA A 105 8.36 -23.50 14.87
C ALA A 105 9.24 -24.48 15.65
N SER A 106 9.32 -25.75 15.22
CA SER A 106 10.09 -26.80 15.88
C SER A 106 11.62 -26.59 15.80
N TYR A 107 12.10 -25.89 14.77
CA TYR A 107 13.54 -25.62 14.54
C TYR A 107 13.91 -24.15 14.62
N SER A 108 13.03 -23.33 15.22
CA SER A 108 13.24 -21.89 15.28
C SER A 108 14.39 -21.49 16.20
N ILE A 109 15.19 -20.51 15.73
CA ILE A 109 16.27 -19.86 16.51
C ILE A 109 15.78 -18.67 17.33
N ALA A 110 14.46 -18.50 17.47
CA ALA A 110 13.85 -17.42 18.22
C ALA A 110 14.33 -17.36 19.67
N LEU A 111 14.29 -16.16 20.26
CA LEU A 111 14.58 -16.00 21.68
C LEU A 111 13.61 -16.83 22.55
N PRO A 112 14.11 -17.57 23.54
CA PRO A 112 13.28 -18.36 24.45
C PRO A 112 12.56 -17.42 25.44
N ILE A 113 11.37 -16.94 25.05
CA ILE A 113 10.57 -16.00 25.85
C ILE A 113 9.29 -16.70 26.32
N ARG A 114 8.97 -16.51 27.59
CA ARG A 114 7.72 -17.03 28.17
C ARG A 114 6.52 -16.29 27.59
N GLU A 115 5.41 -16.99 27.39
CA GLU A 115 4.19 -16.44 26.83
C GLU A 115 3.59 -15.31 27.69
N ASP A 116 3.75 -15.39 29.02
CA ASP A 116 3.27 -14.41 30.00
C ASP A 116 4.18 -13.18 30.15
N SER A 117 5.25 -13.09 29.37
CA SER A 117 6.19 -11.98 29.49
C SER A 117 5.59 -10.65 28.97
N PRO A 118 5.96 -9.51 29.59
CA PRO A 118 5.56 -8.18 29.10
C PRO A 118 5.99 -7.93 27.64
N ALA A 119 7.06 -8.55 27.19
CA ALA A 119 7.55 -8.44 25.82
C ALA A 119 6.57 -9.05 24.81
N VAL A 120 6.03 -10.25 25.10
CA VAL A 120 5.00 -10.91 24.28
C VAL A 120 3.69 -10.10 24.33
N ALA A 121 3.30 -9.59 25.51
CA ALA A 121 2.13 -8.73 25.63
C ALA A 121 2.25 -7.46 24.75
N THR A 122 3.42 -6.81 24.76
CA THR A 122 3.71 -5.66 23.90
C THR A 122 3.65 -6.03 22.42
N PHE A 123 4.18 -7.19 22.04
CA PHE A 123 4.10 -7.65 20.65
C PHE A 123 2.65 -7.87 20.21
N ARG A 124 1.82 -8.55 21.02
CA ARG A 124 0.38 -8.72 20.75
C ARG A 124 -0.32 -7.37 20.57
N MET A 125 -0.06 -6.40 21.44
CA MET A 125 -0.62 -5.05 21.34
C MET A 125 -0.25 -4.37 20.00
N GLN A 126 0.99 -4.54 19.50
CA GLN A 126 1.38 -4.00 18.19
C GLN A 126 0.70 -4.72 17.02
N LEU A 127 0.49 -6.03 17.11
CA LEU A 127 -0.26 -6.80 16.12
C LEU A 127 -1.73 -6.35 16.06
N GLU A 128 -2.38 -6.16 17.21
CA GLU A 128 -3.75 -5.64 17.29
C GLU A 128 -3.85 -4.24 16.68
N ARG A 129 -2.90 -3.35 17.02
CA ARG A 129 -2.81 -2.02 16.44
C ARG A 129 -2.67 -2.07 14.91
N TYR A 130 -1.88 -3.00 14.38
CA TYR A 130 -1.75 -3.18 12.94
C TYR A 130 -3.07 -3.58 12.28
N LEU A 131 -3.81 -4.54 12.87
CA LEU A 131 -5.14 -4.92 12.39
C LEU A 131 -6.13 -3.75 12.42
N GLN A 132 -6.11 -2.95 13.50
CA GLN A 132 -6.95 -1.76 13.59
C GLN A 132 -6.64 -0.75 12.49
N LEU A 133 -5.36 -0.49 12.20
CA LEU A 133 -4.96 0.39 11.10
C LEU A 133 -5.40 -0.15 9.73
N CYS A 134 -5.35 -1.48 9.52
CA CYS A 134 -5.87 -2.10 8.31
C CYS A 134 -7.39 -1.92 8.18
N LYS A 135 -8.13 -2.11 9.27
CA LYS A 135 -9.59 -1.91 9.32
C LYS A 135 -9.96 -0.47 9.01
N THR A 136 -9.36 0.50 9.72
CA THR A 136 -9.61 1.92 9.51
C THR A 136 -9.28 2.36 8.08
N ARG A 137 -8.19 1.84 7.49
CA ARG A 137 -7.86 2.11 6.09
C ARG A 137 -8.96 1.63 5.14
N ASN A 138 -9.47 0.42 5.34
CA ASN A 138 -10.52 -0.15 4.50
C ASN A 138 -11.85 0.61 4.66
N GLU A 139 -12.17 1.06 5.87
CA GLU A 139 -13.34 1.90 6.16
C GLU A 139 -13.25 3.26 5.43
N LEU A 140 -12.08 3.92 5.47
CA LEU A 140 -11.85 5.18 4.74
C LEU A 140 -11.94 4.97 3.22
N GLU A 141 -11.48 3.84 2.70
CA GLU A 141 -11.59 3.51 1.28
C GLU A 141 -13.05 3.32 0.86
N ALA A 142 -13.85 2.63 1.68
CA ALA A 142 -15.29 2.45 1.45
C ALA A 142 -16.04 3.80 1.55
N GLN A 143 -15.69 4.65 2.52
CA GLN A 143 -16.25 5.99 2.65
C GLN A 143 -15.94 6.87 1.42
N ALA A 144 -14.70 6.80 0.92
CA ALA A 144 -14.30 7.53 -0.29
C ALA A 144 -15.11 7.08 -1.51
N ASP A 145 -15.27 5.76 -1.69
CA ASP A 145 -16.08 5.23 -2.80
C ASP A 145 -17.54 5.66 -2.69
N ALA A 146 -18.14 5.54 -1.51
CA ALA A 146 -19.54 5.95 -1.27
C ALA A 146 -19.77 7.45 -1.52
N LEU A 147 -18.82 8.31 -1.07
CA LEU A 147 -18.91 9.75 -1.24
C LEU A 147 -18.78 10.19 -2.71
N LEU A 148 -17.98 9.47 -3.49
CA LEU A 148 -17.61 9.85 -4.86
C LEU A 148 -18.43 9.14 -5.94
N GLN A 149 -19.12 8.04 -5.62
CA GLN A 149 -19.78 7.16 -6.61
C GLN A 149 -20.79 7.87 -7.52
N SER A 150 -21.47 8.94 -7.04
CA SER A 150 -22.43 9.73 -7.82
C SER A 150 -21.78 10.74 -8.76
N ARG A 151 -20.47 10.95 -8.70
CA ARG A 151 -19.76 11.94 -9.49
C ARG A 151 -19.32 11.36 -10.84
N ALA A 152 -19.64 12.06 -11.93
CA ALA A 152 -19.26 11.64 -13.29
C ALA A 152 -17.74 11.62 -13.49
N ASP A 153 -17.01 12.61 -12.94
CA ASP A 153 -15.55 12.67 -13.00
C ASP A 153 -14.87 11.50 -12.26
N TYR A 154 -15.46 11.07 -11.16
CA TYR A 154 -14.99 9.90 -10.44
C TYR A 154 -15.16 8.61 -11.26
N GLN A 155 -16.32 8.42 -11.90
CA GLN A 155 -16.58 7.27 -12.76
C GLN A 155 -15.63 7.22 -13.95
N GLN A 156 -15.35 8.38 -14.57
CA GLN A 156 -14.36 8.50 -15.63
C GLN A 156 -12.94 8.14 -15.15
N LEU A 157 -12.53 8.60 -13.97
CA LEU A 157 -11.23 8.22 -13.41
C LEU A 157 -11.15 6.72 -13.10
N LYS A 158 -12.20 6.12 -12.54
CA LYS A 158 -12.25 4.67 -12.24
C LYS A 158 -12.24 3.79 -13.48
N SER A 159 -12.66 4.29 -14.64
CA SER A 159 -12.57 3.55 -15.90
C SER A 159 -11.14 3.41 -16.42
N LEU A 160 -10.20 4.21 -15.90
CA LEU A 160 -8.79 4.12 -16.28
C LEU A 160 -8.11 2.93 -15.59
N PRO A 161 -7.37 2.09 -16.34
CA PRO A 161 -6.62 0.99 -15.75
C PRO A 161 -5.68 1.47 -14.65
N GLY A 162 -5.71 0.77 -13.51
CA GLY A 162 -4.87 1.08 -12.35
C GLY A 162 -5.39 2.19 -11.44
N VAL A 163 -6.52 2.85 -11.77
CA VAL A 163 -7.12 3.87 -10.92
C VAL A 163 -8.21 3.26 -10.04
N GLY A 164 -7.91 3.09 -8.76
CA GLY A 164 -8.87 2.67 -7.74
C GLY A 164 -9.49 3.87 -6.99
N PRO A 165 -10.40 3.60 -6.01
CA PRO A 165 -11.11 4.66 -5.26
C PRO A 165 -10.17 5.69 -4.63
N ILE A 166 -9.09 5.25 -4.02
CA ILE A 166 -8.13 6.13 -3.32
C ILE A 166 -7.33 7.00 -4.30
N ILE A 167 -6.91 6.45 -5.42
CA ILE A 167 -6.19 7.23 -6.44
C ILE A 167 -7.11 8.31 -7.01
N ALA A 168 -8.36 7.96 -7.33
CA ALA A 168 -9.37 8.92 -7.77
C ALA A 168 -9.67 9.98 -6.69
N LEU A 169 -9.82 9.57 -5.42
CA LEU A 169 -9.97 10.49 -4.30
C LEU A 169 -8.82 11.50 -4.24
N VAL A 170 -7.56 11.03 -4.29
CA VAL A 170 -6.39 11.93 -4.22
C VAL A 170 -6.39 12.92 -5.38
N ILE A 171 -6.67 12.45 -6.60
CA ILE A 171 -6.72 13.33 -7.77
C ILE A 171 -7.81 14.41 -7.59
N LEU A 172 -9.02 14.02 -7.20
CA LEU A 172 -10.14 14.95 -7.03
C LEU A 172 -9.97 15.89 -5.82
N ALA A 173 -9.37 15.40 -4.74
CA ALA A 173 -9.08 16.21 -3.55
C ALA A 173 -8.02 17.29 -3.81
N GLU A 174 -6.98 16.96 -4.56
CA GLU A 174 -5.85 17.86 -4.79
C GLU A 174 -6.01 18.72 -6.04
N ALA A 175 -6.61 18.19 -7.12
CA ALA A 175 -6.84 18.93 -8.34
C ALA A 175 -8.15 19.76 -8.29
N GLY A 176 -9.11 19.38 -7.47
CA GLY A 176 -10.46 19.93 -7.50
C GLY A 176 -11.17 19.57 -8.79
N ASP A 177 -11.65 20.57 -9.54
CA ASP A 177 -12.24 20.33 -10.85
C ASP A 177 -11.13 20.20 -11.91
N VAL A 178 -10.97 18.99 -12.45
CA VAL A 178 -9.95 18.68 -13.47
C VAL A 178 -10.20 19.46 -14.77
N ARG A 179 -11.45 19.86 -15.05
CA ARG A 179 -11.82 20.65 -16.23
C ARG A 179 -11.27 22.08 -16.22
N ARG A 180 -10.78 22.57 -15.08
CA ARG A 180 -10.08 23.88 -15.00
C ARG A 180 -8.78 23.94 -15.82
N PHE A 181 -8.22 22.77 -16.16
CA PHE A 181 -7.05 22.69 -17.01
C PHE A 181 -7.49 22.63 -18.48
N SER A 182 -7.32 23.72 -19.21
CA SER A 182 -7.70 23.79 -20.64
C SER A 182 -6.86 22.86 -21.53
N HIS A 183 -5.70 22.41 -21.06
CA HIS A 183 -4.81 21.52 -21.80
C HIS A 183 -4.09 20.56 -20.85
N HIS A 184 -3.88 19.30 -21.29
CA HIS A 184 -3.24 18.26 -20.47
C HIS A 184 -1.84 18.66 -19.94
N ARG A 185 -1.07 19.47 -20.69
CA ARG A 185 0.26 19.97 -20.24
C ARG A 185 0.16 20.83 -18.97
N GLN A 186 -0.93 21.57 -18.79
CA GLN A 186 -1.15 22.34 -17.55
C GLN A 186 -1.33 21.43 -16.35
N PHE A 187 -2.07 20.32 -16.52
CA PHE A 187 -2.21 19.32 -15.48
C PHE A 187 -0.89 18.62 -15.19
N LEU A 188 -0.11 18.23 -16.20
CA LEU A 188 1.23 17.67 -16.02
C LEU A 188 2.15 18.64 -15.24
N LYS A 189 2.14 19.92 -15.58
CA LYS A 189 2.91 20.94 -14.85
C LYS A 189 2.43 21.08 -13.41
N PHE A 190 1.11 21.08 -13.17
CA PHE A 190 0.53 21.10 -11.84
C PHE A 190 0.97 19.89 -11.00
N CYS A 191 1.11 18.72 -11.60
CA CYS A 191 1.64 17.52 -10.98
C CYS A 191 3.17 17.54 -10.80
N GLY A 192 3.89 18.47 -11.45
CA GLY A 192 5.35 18.48 -11.52
C GLY A 192 5.94 17.34 -12.35
N LEU A 193 5.19 16.94 -13.38
CA LEU A 193 5.58 15.93 -14.38
C LEU A 193 6.06 16.56 -15.69
N ASP A 194 6.20 17.88 -15.73
CA ASP A 194 6.81 18.61 -16.82
C ASP A 194 8.35 18.43 -16.84
N LEU A 195 8.93 18.52 -18.01
CA LEU A 195 10.39 18.45 -18.19
C LEU A 195 11.00 19.82 -17.98
N CYS A 196 12.06 19.90 -17.22
CA CYS A 196 12.88 21.11 -17.07
C CYS A 196 14.30 20.84 -17.55
N LYS A 197 14.87 21.85 -18.22
CA LYS A 197 16.30 21.91 -18.59
C LYS A 197 17.01 22.84 -17.61
N SER A 198 18.09 22.40 -17.02
CA SER A 198 19.00 23.29 -16.33
C SER A 198 20.10 23.66 -17.31
N GLN A 199 20.12 24.89 -17.78
CA GLN A 199 21.17 25.40 -18.66
C GLN A 199 21.92 26.51 -17.90
N SER A 200 23.20 26.33 -17.72
CA SER A 200 24.10 27.36 -17.23
C SER A 200 25.25 27.50 -18.24
N GLY A 201 25.28 28.62 -18.99
CA GLY A 201 26.29 28.89 -20.00
C GLY A 201 26.31 27.84 -21.13
N ALA A 202 27.49 27.30 -21.44
CA ALA A 202 27.72 26.32 -22.52
C ALA A 202 27.31 24.87 -22.13
N SER A 203 26.99 24.62 -20.86
CA SER A 203 26.63 23.29 -20.38
C SER A 203 25.14 22.99 -20.61
N ARG A 204 24.85 21.97 -21.42
CA ARG A 204 23.48 21.42 -21.60
C ARG A 204 23.28 20.26 -20.65
N SER A 205 22.45 20.42 -19.62
CA SER A 205 22.05 19.31 -18.79
C SER A 205 20.97 18.46 -19.45
N ARG A 206 20.95 17.16 -19.11
CA ARG A 206 19.86 16.24 -19.50
C ARG A 206 18.52 16.74 -18.98
N GLU A 207 17.47 16.62 -19.77
CA GLU A 207 16.09 16.93 -19.34
C GLU A 207 15.69 16.06 -18.15
N GLN A 208 15.14 16.67 -17.14
CA GLN A 208 14.67 15.99 -15.92
C GLN A 208 13.25 16.43 -15.57
N LEU A 209 12.52 15.56 -14.86
CA LEU A 209 11.22 15.93 -14.31
C LEU A 209 11.38 17.07 -13.30
N SER A 210 10.56 18.13 -13.46
CA SER A 210 10.66 19.34 -12.63
C SER A 210 10.42 19.04 -11.15
N LYS A 211 9.51 18.11 -10.83
CA LYS A 211 9.03 17.77 -9.47
C LYS A 211 8.51 18.98 -8.67
N ARG A 212 8.37 20.16 -9.31
CA ARG A 212 7.90 21.43 -8.74
C ARG A 212 6.38 21.53 -8.77
N GLY A 213 5.65 20.49 -8.39
CA GLY A 213 4.20 20.48 -8.43
C GLY A 213 3.63 19.65 -7.29
N ASN A 214 2.34 19.32 -7.38
CA ASN A 214 1.66 18.55 -6.36
C ASN A 214 2.22 17.13 -6.24
N ALA A 215 2.99 16.87 -5.18
CA ALA A 215 3.65 15.61 -4.94
C ALA A 215 2.68 14.46 -4.66
N ARG A 216 1.48 14.76 -4.11
CA ARG A 216 0.48 13.73 -3.80
C ARG A 216 -0.15 13.18 -5.08
N ILE A 217 -0.57 14.06 -6.01
CA ILE A 217 -1.09 13.62 -7.31
C ILE A 217 0.00 12.87 -8.07
N ARG A 218 1.22 13.38 -8.10
CA ARG A 218 2.33 12.70 -8.77
C ARG A 218 2.55 11.28 -8.25
N CYS A 219 2.50 11.09 -6.93
CA CYS A 219 2.57 9.77 -6.32
C CYS A 219 1.38 8.89 -6.70
N ALA A 220 0.16 9.44 -6.68
CA ALA A 220 -1.05 8.72 -7.06
C ALA A 220 -1.02 8.26 -8.53
N LEU A 221 -0.59 9.14 -9.45
CA LEU A 221 -0.43 8.81 -10.87
C LEU A 221 0.65 7.76 -11.11
N TRP A 222 1.76 7.82 -10.37
CA TRP A 222 2.81 6.79 -10.42
C TRP A 222 2.29 5.43 -9.96
N MET A 223 1.53 5.38 -8.87
CA MET A 223 0.89 4.14 -8.38
C MET A 223 -0.13 3.59 -9.38
N ALA A 224 -0.93 4.47 -10.01
CA ALA A 224 -1.85 4.08 -11.07
C ALA A 224 -1.11 3.47 -12.26
N ALA A 225 -0.02 4.11 -12.71
CA ALA A 225 0.79 3.63 -13.83
C ALA A 225 1.40 2.24 -13.55
N ILE A 226 2.00 2.03 -12.37
CA ILE A 226 2.53 0.71 -11.98
C ILE A 226 1.41 -0.34 -11.96
N SER A 227 0.24 0.01 -11.43
CA SER A 227 -0.90 -0.91 -11.39
C SER A 227 -1.39 -1.25 -12.80
N ALA A 228 -1.52 -0.24 -13.67
CA ALA A 228 -1.93 -0.43 -15.07
C ALA A 228 -0.96 -1.32 -15.85
N VAL A 229 0.36 -1.10 -15.69
CA VAL A 229 1.38 -1.92 -16.35
C VAL A 229 1.36 -3.38 -15.90
N ARG A 230 0.95 -3.65 -14.66
CA ARG A 230 0.80 -5.02 -14.13
C ARG A 230 -0.49 -5.72 -14.55
N MET A 231 -1.51 -4.95 -14.91
CA MET A 231 -2.78 -5.50 -15.42
C MET A 231 -2.58 -6.05 -16.83
N LYS A 232 -3.33 -7.13 -17.16
CA LYS A 232 -3.34 -7.68 -18.52
C LYS A 232 -4.19 -6.80 -19.44
N GLU A 233 -3.80 -6.74 -20.72
CA GLU A 233 -4.62 -6.20 -21.83
C GLU A 233 -5.11 -4.75 -21.62
N ASN A 234 -4.17 -3.81 -21.61
CA ASN A 234 -4.51 -2.38 -21.64
C ASN A 234 -3.45 -1.55 -22.38
N SER A 235 -3.87 -0.43 -22.95
CA SER A 235 -3.02 0.44 -23.77
C SER A 235 -1.79 1.02 -23.04
N PHE A 236 -1.84 1.19 -21.71
CA PHE A 236 -0.70 1.66 -20.92
C PHE A 236 0.39 0.59 -20.82
N ARG A 237 0.00 -0.68 -20.63
CA ARG A 237 0.92 -1.81 -20.65
C ARG A 237 1.56 -1.97 -22.02
N ASP A 238 0.76 -1.91 -23.08
CA ASP A 238 1.25 -2.05 -24.46
C ASP A 238 2.25 -0.97 -24.82
N LYS A 239 1.95 0.28 -24.41
CA LYS A 239 2.90 1.38 -24.56
C LYS A 239 4.17 1.14 -23.78
N TYR A 240 4.09 0.76 -22.51
CA TYR A 240 5.25 0.46 -21.68
C TYR A 240 6.13 -0.63 -22.28
N LEU A 241 5.54 -1.73 -22.76
CA LEU A 241 6.29 -2.83 -23.37
C LEU A 241 7.00 -2.41 -24.66
N ARG A 242 6.36 -1.56 -25.48
CA ARG A 242 6.99 -0.99 -26.68
C ARG A 242 8.17 -0.09 -26.31
N ASP A 243 7.99 0.80 -25.33
CA ASP A 243 9.04 1.74 -24.91
C ASP A 243 10.25 0.96 -24.33
N VAL A 244 10.01 -0.09 -23.53
CA VAL A 244 11.08 -0.95 -22.98
C VAL A 244 11.79 -1.75 -24.09
N ALA A 245 11.07 -2.23 -25.10
CA ALA A 245 11.65 -2.97 -26.22
C ALA A 245 12.56 -2.08 -27.09
N GLN A 246 12.23 -0.79 -27.21
CA GLN A 246 13.04 0.18 -27.97
C GLN A 246 14.31 0.63 -27.22
N ALA A 247 14.37 0.45 -25.90
CA ALA A 247 15.51 0.85 -25.08
C ALA A 247 15.98 -0.33 -24.18
N PRO A 248 16.45 -1.44 -24.77
CA PRO A 248 16.80 -2.66 -24.05
C PRO A 248 17.94 -2.48 -23.04
N ASP A 249 18.87 -1.56 -23.31
CA ASP A 249 20.08 -1.34 -22.50
C ASP A 249 19.94 -0.19 -21.48
N ASP A 250 18.84 0.57 -21.51
CA ASP A 250 18.60 1.63 -20.55
C ASP A 250 18.03 1.07 -19.24
N ALA A 251 18.94 0.79 -18.28
CA ALA A 251 18.58 0.32 -16.94
C ALA A 251 17.67 1.28 -16.18
N ASP A 252 17.71 2.57 -16.50
CA ASP A 252 16.85 3.59 -15.92
C ASP A 252 15.42 3.51 -16.45
N LEU A 253 15.23 3.14 -17.71
CA LEU A 253 13.91 2.92 -18.29
C LEU A 253 13.23 1.66 -17.71
N LYS A 254 14.02 0.64 -17.40
CA LYS A 254 13.51 -0.60 -16.76
C LYS A 254 13.17 -0.42 -15.27
N ARG A 255 13.69 0.62 -14.62
CA ARG A 255 13.44 0.93 -13.20
C ARG A 255 12.36 1.98 -12.98
N LYS A 256 11.93 2.68 -14.00
CA LYS A 256 10.85 3.68 -13.97
C LYS A 256 9.53 3.07 -14.38
#